data_d8bc423e7a664acdad364e8cc8da27a6
#
_entry.id   d8bc423e7a664acdad364e8cc8da27a6
#
_cell.length_a   1.000
_cell.length_b   1.000
_cell.length_c   1.000
_cell.angle_alpha   90.00
_cell.angle_beta   90.00
_cell.angle_gamma   90.00
#
_symmetry.space_group_name_H-M   'P 1'
#
loop_
_entity.id
_entity.type
_entity.pdbx_description
1 polymer ?
#
loop_
_entity_poly.entity_id
_entity_poly.type
_entity_poly.pdbx_seq_one_letter_code
_entity_poly.pdbx_strand_id
1 'polypeptide(L)'
;YVARIVMQNIIKALSKPEDTAMVSIFVPGELLTAAGLTPYSVEAMSCFIAGTQCEQPFLRKTEEEGFPETMCSYHRVFLGASLTGLVPAPKCMVYTNLACDGNMMTFPYLKQKQELSGFYIDVPYEKNEDSIQYVAGQLRELKKYLEDMTGKKIAESAVQQAVANSKQAAEYYSRQLALRKDHDPVSTLTNELYAIFMCHLLAGSKESVTYTKLLLEDVKKAPKGEGLRILWMHMMPFLQQPVKEVFNYSDQMHISTCDFVADGFQKVHHEDPYEAMAEKMVNCIYNGSVGQRIEKAKELAQLTEADGGILFAHWGCKGTIGASGLIKNSLEASGLPTIILDGDGCNPANTSDGQVSTRLQAYMEMLKEAKSHDTLCL
;
A
#
# COMPACT_ATOMS: atom_id res chain seq x y z
N TYR A 1 1.17 3.54 -18.11
CA TYR A 1 -0.07 2.79 -17.93
C TYR A 1 -0.69 3.03 -16.55
N VAL A 2 0.04 2.77 -15.47
CA VAL A 2 -0.47 2.80 -14.08
C VAL A 2 -1.07 4.16 -13.70
N ALA A 3 -0.38 5.26 -13.95
CA ALA A 3 -0.86 6.61 -13.64
C ALA A 3 -2.23 6.91 -14.28
N ARG A 4 -2.41 6.53 -15.56
CA ARG A 4 -3.69 6.72 -16.25
C ARG A 4 -4.82 5.95 -15.55
N ILE A 5 -4.59 4.69 -15.17
CA ILE A 5 -5.63 3.87 -14.53
C ILE A 5 -6.01 4.42 -13.16
N VAL A 6 -5.01 4.78 -12.35
CA VAL A 6 -5.25 5.36 -11.01
C VAL A 6 -6.01 6.68 -11.13
N MET A 7 -5.62 7.57 -12.06
CA MET A 7 -6.33 8.83 -12.29
C MET A 7 -7.76 8.62 -12.77
N GLN A 8 -7.98 7.67 -13.68
CA GLN A 8 -9.33 7.32 -14.14
C GLN A 8 -10.21 6.80 -13.00
N ASN A 9 -9.65 5.98 -12.10
CA ASN A 9 -10.38 5.50 -10.93
C ASN A 9 -10.81 6.65 -10.01
N ILE A 10 -9.91 7.60 -9.74
CA ILE A 10 -10.22 8.76 -8.90
C ILE A 10 -11.24 9.69 -9.54
N ILE A 11 -11.07 10.00 -10.83
CA ILE A 11 -12.06 10.82 -11.55
C ILE A 11 -13.45 10.15 -11.49
N LYS A 12 -13.51 8.83 -11.68
CA LYS A 12 -14.76 8.08 -11.57
C LYS A 12 -15.33 8.12 -10.15
N ALA A 13 -14.48 7.96 -9.13
CA ALA A 13 -14.89 8.03 -7.73
C ALA A 13 -15.49 9.40 -7.36
N LEU A 14 -14.90 10.48 -7.86
CA LEU A 14 -15.39 11.84 -7.59
C LEU A 14 -16.61 12.24 -8.42
N SER A 15 -16.75 11.70 -9.66
CA SER A 15 -17.82 12.08 -10.59
C SER A 15 -19.07 11.21 -10.50
N LYS A 16 -18.96 10.00 -9.90
CA LYS A 16 -20.06 9.01 -9.78
C LYS A 16 -20.08 8.40 -8.38
N PRO A 17 -20.30 9.18 -7.33
CA PRO A 17 -20.25 8.68 -5.95
C PRO A 17 -21.29 7.57 -5.68
N GLU A 18 -22.41 7.55 -6.42
CA GLU A 18 -23.43 6.52 -6.35
C GLU A 18 -22.95 5.11 -6.78
N ASP A 19 -21.84 5.02 -7.51
CA ASP A 19 -21.22 3.78 -7.97
C ASP A 19 -19.91 3.48 -7.21
N THR A 20 -19.68 4.11 -6.04
CA THR A 20 -18.41 4.00 -5.30
C THR A 20 -18.53 3.30 -3.96
N ALA A 21 -17.43 2.69 -3.55
CA ALA A 21 -17.24 2.20 -2.20
C ALA A 21 -16.01 2.89 -1.56
N MET A 22 -16.19 3.52 -0.40
CA MET A 22 -15.10 3.99 0.44
C MET A 22 -14.52 2.81 1.21
N VAL A 23 -13.22 2.60 1.11
CA VAL A 23 -12.58 1.42 1.72
C VAL A 23 -11.32 1.77 2.50
N SER A 24 -10.99 0.96 3.49
CA SER A 24 -9.63 0.89 4.01
C SER A 24 -8.77 0.05 3.06
N ILE A 25 -7.47 0.34 2.98
CA ILE A 25 -6.60 -0.16 1.90
C ILE A 25 -6.52 -1.69 1.80
N PHE A 26 -6.72 -2.42 2.90
CA PHE A 26 -6.63 -3.90 2.92
C PHE A 26 -7.96 -4.63 2.68
N VAL A 27 -9.02 -3.92 2.33
CA VAL A 27 -10.29 -4.53 1.92
C VAL A 27 -10.10 -5.24 0.57
N PRO A 28 -10.62 -6.48 0.39
CA PRO A 28 -10.47 -7.21 -0.86
C PRO A 28 -11.13 -6.48 -2.04
N GLY A 29 -10.30 -5.94 -2.95
CA GLY A 29 -10.76 -5.26 -4.16
C GLY A 29 -11.52 -6.19 -5.11
N GLU A 30 -11.30 -7.49 -5.01
CA GLU A 30 -11.93 -8.52 -5.81
C GLU A 30 -13.46 -8.53 -5.68
N LEU A 31 -14.00 -8.40 -4.47
CA LEU A 31 -15.45 -8.33 -4.25
C LEU A 31 -16.04 -7.02 -4.78
N LEU A 32 -15.33 -5.92 -4.65
CA LEU A 32 -15.78 -4.62 -5.17
C LEU A 32 -15.79 -4.62 -6.71
N THR A 33 -14.75 -5.22 -7.31
CA THR A 33 -14.65 -5.44 -8.76
C THR A 33 -15.81 -6.31 -9.25
N ALA A 34 -16.10 -7.42 -8.56
CA ALA A 34 -17.24 -8.31 -8.91
C ALA A 34 -18.59 -7.60 -8.74
N ALA A 35 -18.72 -6.69 -7.79
CA ALA A 35 -19.92 -5.87 -7.58
C ALA A 35 -20.05 -4.71 -8.57
N GLY A 36 -19.04 -4.43 -9.38
CA GLY A 36 -19.00 -3.30 -10.31
C GLY A 36 -18.87 -1.93 -9.63
N LEU A 37 -18.44 -1.90 -8.36
CA LEU A 37 -18.18 -0.69 -7.60
C LEU A 37 -16.78 -0.17 -7.85
N THR A 38 -16.64 1.14 -7.84
CA THR A 38 -15.34 1.83 -7.92
C THR A 38 -14.82 2.06 -6.50
N PRO A 39 -13.75 1.37 -6.07
CA PRO A 39 -13.19 1.60 -4.76
C PRO A 39 -12.35 2.88 -4.72
N TYR A 40 -12.38 3.57 -3.59
CA TYR A 40 -11.37 4.56 -3.22
C TYR A 40 -11.01 4.43 -1.74
N SER A 41 -9.74 4.61 -1.42
CA SER A 41 -9.28 4.53 -0.03
C SER A 41 -8.98 5.89 0.56
N VAL A 42 -8.98 5.92 1.89
CA VAL A 42 -8.53 7.05 2.70
C VAL A 42 -7.16 7.53 2.24
N GLU A 43 -6.22 6.60 2.12
CA GLU A 43 -4.82 6.88 1.80
C GLU A 43 -4.68 7.43 0.37
N ALA A 44 -5.37 6.83 -0.60
CA ALA A 44 -5.32 7.26 -1.98
C ALA A 44 -5.83 8.69 -2.16
N MET A 45 -7.00 9.00 -1.59
CA MET A 45 -7.57 10.35 -1.69
C MET A 45 -6.69 11.39 -1.00
N SER A 46 -6.16 11.07 0.18
CA SER A 46 -5.24 11.96 0.89
C SER A 46 -3.94 12.21 0.12
N CYS A 47 -3.37 11.18 -0.51
CA CYS A 47 -2.23 11.33 -1.41
C CYS A 47 -2.51 12.33 -2.54
N PHE A 48 -3.69 12.25 -3.16
CA PHE A 48 -4.04 13.17 -4.24
C PHE A 48 -4.18 14.60 -3.75
N ILE A 49 -4.87 14.81 -2.63
CA ILE A 49 -5.04 16.14 -2.03
C ILE A 49 -3.69 16.73 -1.65
N ALA A 50 -2.85 15.97 -0.94
CA ALA A 50 -1.51 16.40 -0.57
C ALA A 50 -0.61 16.62 -1.81
N GLY A 51 -0.79 15.83 -2.87
CA GLY A 51 -0.11 16.00 -4.15
C GLY A 51 -0.37 17.35 -4.83
N THR A 52 -1.51 17.98 -4.53
CA THR A 52 -1.84 19.35 -4.98
C THR A 52 -1.43 20.43 -4.00
N GLN A 53 -0.80 20.08 -2.87
CA GLN A 53 -0.43 21.00 -1.78
C GLN A 53 -1.63 21.76 -1.18
N CYS A 54 -2.79 21.10 -1.15
CA CYS A 54 -4.05 21.65 -0.65
C CYS A 54 -4.54 20.96 0.64
N GLU A 55 -3.69 20.27 1.38
CA GLU A 55 -4.04 19.49 2.57
C GLU A 55 -4.37 20.35 3.80
N GLN A 56 -3.79 21.53 3.93
CA GLN A 56 -3.85 22.37 5.15
C GLN A 56 -5.29 22.74 5.60
N PRO A 57 -6.22 23.15 4.72
CA PRO A 57 -7.62 23.40 5.11
C PRO A 57 -8.30 22.18 5.74
N PHE A 58 -7.98 20.98 5.23
CA PHE A 58 -8.59 19.73 5.70
C PHE A 58 -8.01 19.26 7.02
N LEU A 59 -6.69 19.47 7.24
CA LEU A 59 -6.04 19.23 8.52
C LEU A 59 -6.67 20.11 9.61
N ARG A 60 -6.83 21.42 9.36
CA ARG A 60 -7.51 22.33 10.30
C ARG A 60 -8.96 21.92 10.56
N LYS A 61 -9.69 21.51 9.51
CA LYS A 61 -11.08 21.06 9.68
C LYS A 61 -11.17 19.85 10.63
N THR A 62 -10.24 18.92 10.56
CA THR A 62 -10.22 17.77 11.49
C THR A 62 -9.85 18.16 12.93
N GLU A 63 -8.99 19.14 13.11
CA GLU A 63 -8.67 19.71 14.44
C GLU A 63 -9.88 20.40 15.07
N GLU A 64 -10.64 21.18 14.27
CA GLU A 64 -11.92 21.77 14.71
C GLU A 64 -12.95 20.73 15.17
N GLU A 65 -12.94 19.53 14.57
CA GLU A 65 -13.80 18.40 14.98
C GLU A 65 -13.25 17.63 16.20
N GLY A 66 -12.11 18.06 16.74
CA GLY A 66 -11.52 17.49 17.97
C GLY A 66 -10.53 16.34 17.75
N PHE A 67 -10.10 16.07 16.52
CA PHE A 67 -9.08 15.05 16.24
C PHE A 67 -7.68 15.61 16.54
N PRO A 68 -6.81 14.83 17.24
CA PRO A 68 -5.49 15.30 17.62
C PRO A 68 -4.52 15.35 16.44
N GLU A 69 -3.57 16.27 16.48
CA GLU A 69 -2.49 16.38 15.48
C GLU A 69 -1.63 15.12 15.36
N THR A 70 -1.54 14.33 16.43
CA THR A 70 -0.80 13.06 16.48
C THR A 70 -1.47 11.90 15.74
N MET A 71 -2.71 12.09 15.28
CA MET A 71 -3.37 11.13 14.39
C MET A 71 -2.72 11.16 13.00
N CYS A 72 -2.63 10.00 12.35
CA CYS A 72 -2.10 9.85 11.00
C CYS A 72 -2.67 10.91 10.03
N SER A 73 -1.81 11.65 9.35
CA SER A 73 -2.20 12.74 8.46
C SER A 73 -3.04 12.26 7.26
N TYR A 74 -2.84 11.04 6.76
CA TYR A 74 -3.72 10.46 5.73
C TYR A 74 -5.18 10.45 6.19
N HIS A 75 -5.43 10.00 7.41
CA HIS A 75 -6.79 10.00 7.97
C HIS A 75 -7.32 11.40 8.24
N ARG A 76 -6.48 12.31 8.72
CA ARG A 76 -6.88 13.70 9.01
C ARG A 76 -7.23 14.46 7.73
N VAL A 77 -6.41 14.38 6.69
CA VAL A 77 -6.69 15.01 5.39
C VAL A 77 -7.98 14.44 4.79
N PHE A 78 -8.16 13.13 4.82
CA PHE A 78 -9.36 12.50 4.30
C PHE A 78 -10.63 12.89 5.06
N LEU A 79 -10.59 12.88 6.39
CA LEU A 79 -11.72 13.31 7.24
C LEU A 79 -12.13 14.74 6.91
N GLY A 80 -11.18 15.67 6.90
CA GLY A 80 -11.46 17.06 6.56
C GLY A 80 -12.04 17.23 5.15
N ALA A 81 -11.51 16.51 4.18
CA ALA A 81 -12.01 16.54 2.80
C ALA A 81 -13.43 15.96 2.68
N SER A 82 -13.74 14.90 3.42
CA SER A 82 -15.08 14.32 3.46
C SER A 82 -16.07 15.22 4.17
N LEU A 83 -15.69 15.84 5.29
CA LEU A 83 -16.53 16.73 6.08
C LEU A 83 -16.83 18.06 5.37
N THR A 84 -15.94 18.51 4.49
CA THR A 84 -16.14 19.71 3.68
C THR A 84 -16.84 19.44 2.34
N GLY A 85 -17.12 18.17 2.03
CA GLY A 85 -17.76 17.75 0.80
C GLY A 85 -16.86 17.73 -0.45
N LEU A 86 -15.52 17.90 -0.29
CA LEU A 86 -14.58 17.73 -1.42
C LEU A 86 -14.57 16.28 -1.89
N VAL A 87 -14.56 15.34 -0.94
CA VAL A 87 -14.77 13.92 -1.24
C VAL A 87 -16.24 13.61 -1.04
N PRO A 88 -16.99 13.30 -2.10
CA PRO A 88 -18.41 13.05 -2.01
C PRO A 88 -18.70 11.76 -1.24
N ALA A 89 -19.88 11.70 -0.62
CA ALA A 89 -20.35 10.53 0.10
C ALA A 89 -20.49 9.32 -0.84
N PRO A 90 -19.92 8.16 -0.48
CA PRO A 90 -19.97 6.96 -1.31
C PRO A 90 -21.34 6.26 -1.26
N LYS A 91 -21.56 5.28 -2.13
CA LYS A 91 -22.67 4.33 -2.04
C LYS A 91 -22.67 3.56 -0.72
N CYS A 92 -21.47 3.11 -0.32
CA CYS A 92 -21.28 2.34 0.90
C CYS A 92 -19.81 2.43 1.38
N MET A 93 -19.58 1.95 2.59
CA MET A 93 -18.25 1.83 3.18
C MET A 93 -17.93 0.37 3.49
N VAL A 94 -16.68 -0.03 3.27
CA VAL A 94 -16.15 -1.32 3.74
C VAL A 94 -14.79 -1.09 4.40
N TYR A 95 -14.61 -1.56 5.61
CA TYR A 95 -13.36 -1.32 6.35
C TYR A 95 -13.01 -2.50 7.24
N THR A 96 -11.76 -2.52 7.68
CA THR A 96 -11.21 -3.61 8.51
C THR A 96 -10.28 -3.06 9.58
N ASN A 97 -10.09 -3.82 10.67
CA ASN A 97 -9.06 -3.58 11.69
C ASN A 97 -7.63 -3.85 11.15
N LEU A 98 -7.54 -4.53 10.01
CA LEU A 98 -6.25 -4.95 9.46
C LEU A 98 -5.33 -3.73 9.26
N ALA A 99 -4.23 -3.80 10.01
CA ALA A 99 -3.03 -2.99 10.00
C ALA A 99 -3.16 -1.50 10.36
N CYS A 100 -4.35 -0.93 10.53
CA CYS A 100 -4.47 0.51 10.76
C CYS A 100 -5.51 0.88 11.83
N ASP A 101 -5.03 1.37 12.99
CA ASP A 101 -5.89 1.90 14.06
C ASP A 101 -6.73 3.10 13.61
N GLY A 102 -6.22 3.89 12.65
CA GLY A 102 -6.92 5.04 12.09
C GLY A 102 -8.25 4.67 11.43
N ASN A 103 -8.35 3.46 10.86
CA ASN A 103 -9.59 2.95 10.30
C ASN A 103 -10.70 2.87 11.33
N MET A 104 -10.38 2.43 12.56
CA MET A 104 -11.33 2.26 13.64
C MET A 104 -11.83 3.59 14.21
N MET A 105 -11.22 4.70 13.86
CA MET A 105 -11.67 6.05 14.18
C MET A 105 -12.41 6.69 13.00
N THR A 106 -11.80 6.66 11.81
CA THR A 106 -12.28 7.37 10.62
C THR A 106 -13.62 6.83 10.11
N PHE A 107 -13.72 5.50 9.93
CA PHE A 107 -14.91 4.90 9.34
C PHE A 107 -16.15 4.98 10.25
N PRO A 108 -16.08 4.62 11.57
CA PRO A 108 -17.21 4.78 12.47
C PRO A 108 -17.64 6.24 12.63
N TYR A 109 -16.69 7.18 12.67
CA TYR A 109 -17.00 8.60 12.76
C TYR A 109 -17.77 9.09 11.54
N LEU A 110 -17.28 8.81 10.33
CA LEU A 110 -17.95 9.21 9.09
C LEU A 110 -19.29 8.49 8.91
N LYS A 111 -19.38 7.22 9.31
CA LYS A 111 -20.63 6.46 9.32
C LYS A 111 -21.71 7.18 10.11
N GLN A 112 -21.39 7.64 11.31
CA GLN A 112 -22.32 8.39 12.16
C GLN A 112 -22.59 9.79 11.64
N LYS A 113 -21.53 10.52 11.25
CA LYS A 113 -21.62 11.95 10.89
C LYS A 113 -22.35 12.18 9.58
N GLN A 114 -22.24 11.26 8.62
CA GLN A 114 -22.82 11.35 7.28
C GLN A 114 -23.93 10.32 7.03
N GLU A 115 -24.37 9.59 8.07
CA GLU A 115 -25.44 8.57 8.00
C GLU A 115 -25.17 7.50 6.93
N LEU A 116 -23.90 7.09 6.77
CA LEU A 116 -23.48 6.14 5.75
C LEU A 116 -23.69 4.70 6.19
N SER A 117 -24.05 3.82 5.25
CA SER A 117 -24.02 2.38 5.47
C SER A 117 -22.59 1.85 5.38
N GLY A 118 -22.18 0.98 6.32
CA GLY A 118 -20.82 0.45 6.35
C GLY A 118 -20.74 -0.97 6.87
N PHE A 119 -19.92 -1.79 6.21
CA PHE A 119 -19.58 -3.15 6.59
C PHE A 119 -18.16 -3.20 7.19
N TYR A 120 -18.03 -3.82 8.35
CA TYR A 120 -16.76 -4.03 9.02
C TYR A 120 -16.31 -5.49 8.87
N ILE A 121 -15.04 -5.69 8.50
CA ILE A 121 -14.40 -7.00 8.43
C ILE A 121 -13.41 -7.10 9.58
N ASP A 122 -13.66 -8.03 10.49
CA ASP A 122 -12.76 -8.34 11.60
C ASP A 122 -11.74 -9.39 11.16
N VAL A 123 -10.46 -9.06 11.24
CA VAL A 123 -9.37 -9.98 10.89
C VAL A 123 -8.65 -10.38 12.16
N PRO A 124 -8.67 -11.66 12.55
CA PRO A 124 -7.96 -12.17 13.72
C PRO A 124 -6.45 -11.97 13.63
N TYR A 125 -5.82 -11.82 14.76
CA TYR A 125 -4.37 -11.64 14.86
C TYR A 125 -3.60 -12.94 14.58
N GLU A 126 -4.20 -14.08 14.87
CA GLU A 126 -3.65 -15.40 14.63
C GLU A 126 -3.75 -15.79 13.16
N LYS A 127 -2.66 -16.36 12.64
CA LYS A 127 -2.58 -16.84 11.26
C LYS A 127 -2.74 -18.37 11.22
N ASN A 128 -3.98 -18.81 11.14
CA ASN A 128 -4.35 -20.22 11.07
C ASN A 128 -5.58 -20.42 10.19
N GLU A 129 -5.95 -21.68 9.96
CA GLU A 129 -7.08 -22.04 9.11
C GLU A 129 -8.42 -21.55 9.68
N ASP A 130 -8.61 -21.60 11.00
CA ASP A 130 -9.83 -21.12 11.65
C ASP A 130 -10.04 -19.62 11.40
N SER A 131 -8.97 -18.84 11.44
CA SER A 131 -9.00 -17.41 11.12
C SER A 131 -9.36 -17.17 9.64
N ILE A 132 -8.83 -17.98 8.73
CA ILE A 132 -9.18 -17.90 7.31
C ILE A 132 -10.66 -18.22 7.10
N GLN A 133 -11.19 -19.29 7.70
CA GLN A 133 -12.60 -19.64 7.61
C GLN A 133 -13.52 -18.57 8.23
N TYR A 134 -13.11 -17.99 9.36
CA TYR A 134 -13.84 -16.89 10.01
C TYR A 134 -13.95 -15.67 9.09
N VAL A 135 -12.83 -15.24 8.50
CA VAL A 135 -12.82 -14.09 7.56
C VAL A 135 -13.57 -14.43 6.28
N ALA A 136 -13.42 -15.64 5.72
CA ALA A 136 -14.15 -16.09 4.53
C ALA A 136 -15.68 -16.06 4.75
N GLY A 137 -16.15 -16.43 5.95
CA GLY A 137 -17.55 -16.29 6.35
C GLY A 137 -18.02 -14.82 6.24
N GLN A 138 -17.25 -13.89 6.80
CA GLN A 138 -17.57 -12.45 6.70
C GLN A 138 -17.55 -11.92 5.26
N LEU A 139 -16.65 -12.44 4.41
CA LEU A 139 -16.60 -12.03 2.99
C LEU A 139 -17.84 -12.51 2.21
N ARG A 140 -18.41 -13.66 2.57
CA ARG A 140 -19.71 -14.12 2.02
C ARG A 140 -20.86 -13.20 2.48
N GLU A 141 -20.83 -12.73 3.72
CA GLU A 141 -21.80 -11.72 4.20
C GLU A 141 -21.57 -10.35 3.54
N LEU A 142 -20.31 -9.96 3.32
CA LEU A 142 -19.99 -8.72 2.57
C LEU A 142 -20.59 -8.77 1.17
N LYS A 143 -20.52 -9.90 0.48
CA LYS A 143 -21.18 -10.04 -0.85
C LYS A 143 -22.66 -9.73 -0.77
N LYS A 144 -23.38 -10.28 0.22
CA LYS A 144 -24.82 -9.99 0.41
C LYS A 144 -25.06 -8.51 0.68
N TYR A 145 -24.24 -7.92 1.57
CA TYR A 145 -24.30 -6.48 1.85
C TYR A 145 -24.12 -5.65 0.57
N LEU A 146 -23.14 -5.97 -0.28
CA LEU A 146 -22.92 -5.27 -1.55
C LEU A 146 -24.07 -5.46 -2.53
N GLU A 147 -24.70 -6.66 -2.57
CA GLU A 147 -25.92 -6.90 -3.34
C GLU A 147 -27.07 -6.00 -2.88
N ASP A 148 -27.28 -5.89 -1.58
CA ASP A 148 -28.32 -5.02 -1.00
C ASP A 148 -28.07 -3.55 -1.31
N MET A 149 -26.81 -3.09 -1.16
CA MET A 149 -26.43 -1.71 -1.44
C MET A 149 -26.54 -1.32 -2.91
N THR A 150 -26.21 -2.25 -3.81
CA THR A 150 -26.26 -1.98 -5.27
C THR A 150 -27.62 -2.32 -5.90
N GLY A 151 -28.46 -3.10 -5.23
CA GLY A 151 -29.69 -3.64 -5.80
C GLY A 151 -29.46 -4.69 -6.91
N LYS A 152 -28.24 -5.22 -7.03
CA LYS A 152 -27.84 -6.15 -8.10
C LYS A 152 -27.25 -7.42 -7.51
N LYS A 153 -27.59 -8.56 -8.10
CA LYS A 153 -26.97 -9.83 -7.73
C LYS A 153 -25.55 -9.91 -8.28
N ILE A 154 -24.62 -10.36 -7.43
CA ILE A 154 -23.23 -10.63 -7.80
C ILE A 154 -23.09 -12.10 -8.12
N ALA A 155 -22.86 -12.43 -9.39
CA ALA A 155 -22.68 -13.83 -9.81
C ALA A 155 -21.43 -14.44 -9.18
N GLU A 156 -21.49 -15.68 -8.70
CA GLU A 156 -20.30 -16.38 -8.17
C GLU A 156 -19.19 -16.47 -9.21
N SER A 157 -19.52 -16.62 -10.48
CA SER A 157 -18.54 -16.60 -11.57
C SER A 157 -17.80 -15.27 -11.69
N ALA A 158 -18.42 -14.14 -11.32
CA ALA A 158 -17.74 -12.83 -11.29
C ALA A 158 -16.73 -12.76 -10.14
N VAL A 159 -17.07 -13.31 -8.96
CA VAL A 159 -16.16 -13.39 -7.82
C VAL A 159 -14.99 -14.33 -8.15
N GLN A 160 -15.26 -15.50 -8.70
CA GLN A 160 -14.23 -16.45 -9.16
C GLN A 160 -13.27 -15.81 -10.18
N GLN A 161 -13.83 -15.09 -11.17
CA GLN A 161 -13.00 -14.40 -12.17
C GLN A 161 -12.14 -13.30 -11.56
N ALA A 162 -12.66 -12.53 -10.60
CA ALA A 162 -11.88 -11.50 -9.91
C ALA A 162 -10.71 -12.11 -9.11
N VAL A 163 -10.95 -13.19 -8.38
CA VAL A 163 -9.89 -13.91 -7.66
C VAL A 163 -8.90 -14.55 -8.63
N ALA A 164 -9.34 -15.13 -9.74
CA ALA A 164 -8.45 -15.65 -10.78
C ALA A 164 -7.55 -14.55 -11.37
N ASN A 165 -8.09 -13.35 -11.59
CA ASN A 165 -7.29 -12.19 -12.02
C ASN A 165 -6.23 -11.81 -10.96
N SER A 166 -6.57 -11.81 -9.67
CA SER A 166 -5.60 -11.54 -8.60
C SER A 166 -4.49 -12.59 -8.54
N LYS A 167 -4.83 -13.87 -8.64
CA LYS A 167 -3.86 -14.97 -8.72
C LYS A 167 -2.93 -14.79 -9.93
N GLN A 168 -3.46 -14.42 -11.09
CA GLN A 168 -2.65 -14.17 -12.30
C GLN A 168 -1.75 -12.94 -12.14
N ALA A 169 -2.24 -11.86 -11.55
CA ALA A 169 -1.44 -10.68 -11.27
C ALA A 169 -0.29 -10.98 -10.31
N ALA A 170 -0.55 -11.75 -9.24
CA ALA A 170 0.46 -12.22 -8.29
C ALA A 170 1.54 -13.08 -8.97
N GLU A 171 1.17 -13.95 -9.92
CA GLU A 171 2.12 -14.75 -10.68
C GLU A 171 3.05 -13.88 -11.55
N TYR A 172 2.51 -12.91 -12.29
CA TYR A 172 3.34 -11.98 -13.07
C TYR A 172 4.25 -11.15 -12.16
N TYR A 173 3.73 -10.67 -11.01
CA TYR A 173 4.51 -9.91 -10.05
C TYR A 173 5.65 -10.74 -9.44
N SER A 174 5.38 -11.97 -9.02
CA SER A 174 6.41 -12.88 -8.49
C SER A 174 7.53 -13.14 -9.52
N ARG A 175 7.18 -13.31 -10.79
CA ARG A 175 8.16 -13.53 -11.86
C ARG A 175 9.03 -12.30 -12.11
N GLN A 176 8.47 -11.09 -12.13
CA GLN A 176 9.27 -9.88 -12.28
C GLN A 176 10.17 -9.63 -11.06
N LEU A 177 9.67 -9.93 -9.84
CA LEU A 177 10.43 -9.75 -8.62
C LEU A 177 11.71 -10.61 -8.62
N ALA A 178 11.62 -11.86 -9.08
CA ALA A 178 12.77 -12.76 -9.23
C ALA A 178 13.84 -12.28 -10.24
N LEU A 179 13.46 -11.39 -11.16
CA LEU A 179 14.38 -10.81 -12.15
C LEU A 179 15.07 -9.54 -11.64
N ARG A 180 14.59 -8.92 -10.55
CA ARG A 180 15.09 -7.64 -10.05
C ARG A 180 16.55 -7.65 -9.61
N LYS A 181 17.14 -8.79 -9.34
CA LYS A 181 18.57 -8.94 -9.07
C LYS A 181 19.47 -8.73 -10.31
N ASP A 182 18.92 -8.94 -11.50
CA ASP A 182 19.64 -8.86 -12.77
C ASP A 182 19.14 -7.74 -13.70
N HIS A 183 18.04 -7.08 -13.32
CA HIS A 183 17.37 -6.06 -14.13
C HIS A 183 16.89 -4.90 -13.28
N ASP A 184 17.30 -3.69 -13.63
CA ASP A 184 17.01 -2.47 -12.89
C ASP A 184 16.14 -1.51 -13.76
N PRO A 185 14.81 -1.69 -13.78
CA PRO A 185 13.94 -0.81 -14.56
C PRO A 185 13.90 0.59 -13.91
N VAL A 186 13.99 1.59 -14.75
CA VAL A 186 13.85 2.98 -14.33
C VAL A 186 12.42 3.26 -13.88
N SER A 187 12.25 3.81 -12.70
CA SER A 187 10.94 4.12 -12.10
C SER A 187 10.93 5.49 -11.41
N THR A 188 9.80 5.85 -10.87
CA THR A 188 9.61 7.02 -10.01
C THR A 188 8.87 6.64 -8.74
N LEU A 189 9.05 7.39 -7.65
CA LEU A 189 8.30 7.19 -6.41
C LEU A 189 6.77 7.20 -6.63
N THR A 190 6.31 8.02 -7.57
CA THR A 190 4.88 8.06 -7.93
C THR A 190 4.41 6.75 -8.56
N ASN A 191 5.21 6.15 -9.44
CA ASN A 191 4.86 4.86 -10.04
C ASN A 191 4.86 3.74 -8.99
N GLU A 192 5.83 3.74 -8.08
CA GLU A 192 5.89 2.77 -6.97
C GLU A 192 4.69 2.94 -6.01
N LEU A 193 4.31 4.19 -5.70
CA LEU A 193 3.09 4.47 -4.93
C LEU A 193 1.83 3.95 -5.65
N TYR A 194 1.73 4.17 -6.96
CA TYR A 194 0.58 3.68 -7.74
C TYR A 194 0.52 2.15 -7.82
N ALA A 195 1.65 1.46 -7.69
CA ALA A 195 1.67 0.00 -7.54
C ALA A 195 0.89 -0.48 -6.31
N ILE A 196 0.95 0.28 -5.20
CA ILE A 196 0.16 0.00 -3.98
C ILE A 196 -1.34 0.06 -4.29
N PHE A 197 -1.79 1.02 -5.07
CA PHE A 197 -3.22 1.09 -5.45
C PHE A 197 -3.63 -0.05 -6.37
N MET A 198 -2.74 -0.49 -7.26
CA MET A 198 -3.03 -1.60 -8.17
C MET A 198 -3.18 -2.93 -7.43
N CYS A 199 -2.38 -3.19 -6.41
CA CYS A 199 -2.41 -4.46 -5.68
C CYS A 199 -3.47 -4.54 -4.59
N HIS A 200 -3.96 -3.40 -4.09
CA HIS A 200 -4.97 -3.34 -3.04
C HIS A 200 -6.33 -2.90 -3.59
N LEU A 201 -6.45 -1.68 -4.10
CA LEU A 201 -7.75 -1.14 -4.51
C LEU A 201 -8.29 -1.79 -5.79
N LEU A 202 -7.42 -2.05 -6.76
CA LEU A 202 -7.78 -2.61 -8.05
C LEU A 202 -7.48 -4.11 -8.16
N ALA A 203 -7.30 -4.79 -7.02
CA ALA A 203 -7.19 -6.24 -6.98
C ALA A 203 -8.42 -6.89 -7.64
N GLY A 204 -8.20 -7.96 -8.40
CA GLY A 204 -9.24 -8.66 -9.14
C GLY A 204 -9.61 -8.03 -10.49
N SER A 205 -9.16 -6.81 -10.78
CA SER A 205 -9.43 -6.14 -12.06
C SER A 205 -8.52 -6.65 -13.19
N LYS A 206 -8.99 -6.50 -14.45
CA LYS A 206 -8.16 -6.74 -15.64
C LYS A 206 -7.01 -5.74 -15.75
N GLU A 207 -7.20 -4.57 -15.19
CA GLU A 207 -6.20 -3.49 -15.12
C GLU A 207 -5.00 -3.92 -14.27
N SER A 208 -5.22 -4.59 -13.14
CA SER A 208 -4.16 -5.12 -12.28
C SER A 208 -3.36 -6.23 -12.98
N VAL A 209 -4.03 -7.15 -13.68
CA VAL A 209 -3.37 -8.18 -14.52
C VAL A 209 -2.53 -7.55 -15.62
N THR A 210 -3.09 -6.56 -16.32
CA THR A 210 -2.38 -5.86 -17.40
C THR A 210 -1.17 -5.11 -16.86
N TYR A 211 -1.30 -4.44 -15.72
CA TYR A 211 -0.21 -3.72 -15.07
C TYR A 211 0.96 -4.66 -14.74
N THR A 212 0.69 -5.77 -14.05
CA THR A 212 1.75 -6.70 -13.65
C THR A 212 2.40 -7.42 -14.83
N LYS A 213 1.63 -7.69 -15.89
CA LYS A 213 2.17 -8.20 -17.15
C LYS A 213 3.12 -7.19 -17.82
N LEU A 214 2.71 -5.93 -17.95
CA LEU A 214 3.55 -4.87 -18.53
C LEU A 214 4.80 -4.64 -17.67
N LEU A 215 4.66 -4.63 -16.35
CA LEU A 215 5.80 -4.51 -15.44
C LEU A 215 6.81 -5.64 -15.65
N LEU A 216 6.35 -6.89 -15.80
CA LEU A 216 7.23 -8.03 -16.12
C LEU A 216 7.97 -7.84 -17.47
N GLU A 217 7.27 -7.32 -18.49
CA GLU A 217 7.90 -7.07 -19.81
C GLU A 217 8.92 -5.91 -19.73
N ASP A 218 8.62 -4.87 -18.92
CA ASP A 218 9.55 -3.74 -18.75
C ASP A 218 10.79 -4.17 -17.95
N VAL A 219 10.63 -4.98 -16.89
CA VAL A 219 11.76 -5.54 -16.12
C VAL A 219 12.65 -6.39 -17.01
N LYS A 220 12.09 -7.30 -17.82
CA LYS A 220 12.88 -8.14 -18.74
C LYS A 220 13.72 -7.35 -19.75
N LYS A 221 13.28 -6.16 -20.12
CA LYS A 221 13.99 -5.30 -21.10
C LYS A 221 15.01 -4.38 -20.43
N ALA A 222 14.90 -4.16 -19.14
CA ALA A 222 15.79 -3.29 -18.40
C ALA A 222 17.20 -3.91 -18.34
N PRO A 223 18.27 -3.13 -18.52
CA PRO A 223 19.62 -3.60 -18.30
C PRO A 223 19.86 -3.88 -16.81
N LYS A 224 20.93 -4.61 -16.50
CA LYS A 224 21.48 -4.63 -15.15
C LYS A 224 22.16 -3.28 -14.91
N GLY A 225 21.71 -2.57 -13.87
CA GLY A 225 22.32 -1.30 -13.45
C GLY A 225 23.49 -1.51 -12.49
N GLU A 226 24.27 -0.47 -12.31
CA GLU A 226 25.35 -0.42 -11.32
C GLU A 226 24.91 0.28 -10.02
N GLY A 227 23.70 0.82 -10.00
CA GLY A 227 23.14 1.56 -8.88
C GLY A 227 22.90 0.69 -7.64
N LEU A 228 22.64 1.36 -6.52
CA LEU A 228 22.27 0.72 -5.26
C LEU A 228 20.81 0.25 -5.30
N ARG A 229 20.56 -1.00 -4.97
CA ARG A 229 19.23 -1.62 -4.88
C ARG A 229 18.69 -1.49 -3.46
N ILE A 230 17.53 -0.87 -3.31
CA ILE A 230 16.95 -0.57 -2.01
C ILE A 230 15.64 -1.35 -1.82
N LEU A 231 15.58 -2.11 -0.71
CA LEU A 231 14.31 -2.57 -0.17
C LEU A 231 13.62 -1.39 0.51
N TRP A 232 12.49 -0.94 -0.07
CA TRP A 232 11.66 0.08 0.56
C TRP A 232 10.60 -0.58 1.46
N MET A 233 10.43 -0.06 2.67
CA MET A 233 9.44 -0.56 3.62
C MET A 233 8.45 0.53 4.00
N HIS A 234 7.15 0.20 3.92
CA HIS A 234 6.00 1.07 4.15
C HIS A 234 5.67 2.02 2.99
N MET A 235 4.75 2.97 3.22
CA MET A 235 4.30 3.95 2.20
C MET A 235 5.46 4.83 1.72
N MET A 236 5.35 5.29 0.48
CA MET A 236 6.39 6.15 -0.11
C MET A 236 6.06 7.63 0.06
N PRO A 237 6.99 8.45 0.59
CA PRO A 237 6.79 9.89 0.74
C PRO A 237 7.01 10.60 -0.62
N PHE A 238 6.18 10.32 -1.58
CA PHE A 238 6.30 10.78 -2.97
C PHE A 238 6.27 12.30 -3.15
N LEU A 239 5.93 13.06 -2.10
CA LEU A 239 5.92 14.53 -2.10
C LEU A 239 7.26 15.12 -1.66
N GLN A 240 8.07 14.38 -0.90
CA GLN A 240 9.31 14.88 -0.36
C GLN A 240 10.37 15.06 -1.46
N GLN A 241 10.78 16.29 -1.67
CA GLN A 241 11.73 16.64 -2.73
C GLN A 241 13.07 15.90 -2.62
N PRO A 242 13.71 15.79 -1.43
CA PRO A 242 14.98 15.05 -1.31
C PRO A 242 14.88 13.57 -1.71
N VAL A 243 13.73 12.93 -1.41
CA VAL A 243 13.52 11.53 -1.78
C VAL A 243 13.30 11.39 -3.30
N LYS A 244 12.59 12.35 -3.92
CA LYS A 244 12.43 12.37 -5.39
C LYS A 244 13.76 12.53 -6.10
N GLU A 245 14.63 13.42 -5.63
CA GLU A 245 15.95 13.68 -6.22
C GLU A 245 16.85 12.45 -6.22
N VAL A 246 16.73 11.61 -5.20
CA VAL A 246 17.52 10.40 -5.07
C VAL A 246 16.96 9.25 -5.92
N PHE A 247 15.63 9.10 -6.01
CA PHE A 247 15.03 7.89 -6.58
C PHE A 247 14.41 8.06 -7.97
N ASN A 248 13.93 9.27 -8.34
CA ASN A 248 13.24 9.45 -9.61
C ASN A 248 14.23 9.41 -10.78
N TYR A 249 14.07 8.43 -11.67
CA TYR A 249 14.92 8.23 -12.84
C TYR A 249 16.42 8.13 -12.52
N SER A 250 16.74 7.66 -11.32
CA SER A 250 18.11 7.58 -10.82
C SER A 250 18.83 6.33 -11.36
N ASP A 251 20.08 6.50 -11.75
CA ASP A 251 21.03 5.44 -12.02
C ASP A 251 21.92 5.08 -10.83
N GLN A 252 21.84 5.86 -9.74
CA GLN A 252 22.66 5.69 -8.53
C GLN A 252 21.98 4.87 -7.45
N MET A 253 20.68 5.05 -7.26
CA MET A 253 19.90 4.36 -6.23
C MET A 253 18.45 4.17 -6.73
N HIS A 254 17.93 2.97 -6.65
CA HIS A 254 16.56 2.65 -7.07
C HIS A 254 15.89 1.67 -6.12
N ILE A 255 14.56 1.67 -6.14
CA ILE A 255 13.75 0.76 -5.33
C ILE A 255 13.70 -0.58 -6.05
N SER A 256 14.36 -1.61 -5.49
CA SER A 256 14.30 -2.96 -6.04
C SER A 256 12.98 -3.65 -5.73
N THR A 257 12.41 -3.39 -4.55
CA THR A 257 11.07 -3.84 -4.16
C THR A 257 10.54 -3.03 -2.99
N CYS A 258 9.21 -3.04 -2.81
CA CYS A 258 8.51 -2.48 -1.66
C CYS A 258 7.74 -3.58 -0.94
N ASP A 259 7.90 -3.68 0.39
CA ASP A 259 7.22 -4.68 1.21
C ASP A 259 5.69 -4.59 1.08
N PHE A 260 5.15 -3.38 0.99
CA PHE A 260 3.72 -3.12 0.86
C PHE A 260 3.15 -3.62 -0.48
N VAL A 261 3.88 -3.44 -1.57
CA VAL A 261 3.48 -3.93 -2.90
C VAL A 261 3.64 -5.45 -2.98
N ALA A 262 4.73 -5.98 -2.43
CA ALA A 262 4.98 -7.42 -2.42
C ALA A 262 3.92 -8.19 -1.62
N ASP A 263 3.45 -7.62 -0.50
CA ASP A 263 2.34 -8.16 0.28
C ASP A 263 1.03 -8.12 -0.51
N GLY A 264 0.75 -7.01 -1.17
CA GLY A 264 -0.47 -6.85 -1.97
C GLY A 264 -0.59 -7.82 -3.16
N PHE A 265 0.54 -8.27 -3.73
CA PHE A 265 0.62 -9.30 -4.76
C PHE A 265 1.08 -10.67 -4.23
N GLN A 266 0.85 -10.98 -2.94
CA GLN A 266 1.19 -12.30 -2.42
C GLN A 266 0.38 -13.40 -3.11
N LYS A 267 1.00 -14.59 -3.25
CA LYS A 267 0.30 -15.79 -3.77
C LYS A 267 -0.61 -16.34 -2.70
N VAL A 268 -1.76 -16.83 -3.12
CA VAL A 268 -2.74 -17.53 -2.28
C VAL A 268 -3.01 -18.93 -2.83
N HIS A 269 -3.33 -19.87 -1.94
CA HIS A 269 -3.36 -21.30 -2.26
C HIS A 269 -4.79 -21.88 -2.28
N HIS A 270 -5.71 -21.27 -1.51
CA HIS A 270 -7.10 -21.75 -1.47
C HIS A 270 -7.79 -21.64 -2.82
N GLU A 271 -8.61 -22.65 -3.16
CA GLU A 271 -9.39 -22.69 -4.40
C GLU A 271 -10.73 -21.95 -4.25
N ASP A 272 -11.36 -22.03 -3.08
CA ASP A 272 -12.57 -21.25 -2.80
C ASP A 272 -12.21 -19.74 -2.85
N PRO A 273 -12.95 -18.92 -3.61
CA PRO A 273 -12.58 -17.51 -3.80
C PRO A 273 -12.65 -16.69 -2.52
N TYR A 274 -13.53 -17.02 -1.58
CA TYR A 274 -13.63 -16.30 -0.31
C TYR A 274 -12.49 -16.68 0.64
N GLU A 275 -12.11 -17.96 0.64
CA GLU A 275 -10.96 -18.43 1.41
C GLU A 275 -9.66 -17.88 0.85
N ALA A 276 -9.50 -17.78 -0.48
CA ALA A 276 -8.34 -17.16 -1.10
C ALA A 276 -8.19 -15.67 -0.74
N MET A 277 -9.28 -14.90 -0.73
CA MET A 277 -9.27 -13.51 -0.27
C MET A 277 -9.00 -13.43 1.24
N ALA A 278 -9.58 -14.30 2.04
CA ALA A 278 -9.37 -14.38 3.48
C ALA A 278 -7.91 -14.76 3.82
N GLU A 279 -7.33 -15.73 3.09
CA GLU A 279 -5.92 -16.11 3.21
C GLU A 279 -5.02 -14.91 3.02
N LYS A 280 -5.27 -14.08 1.99
CA LYS A 280 -4.52 -12.85 1.75
C LYS A 280 -4.63 -11.87 2.91
N MET A 281 -5.82 -11.68 3.49
CA MET A 281 -6.02 -10.78 4.62
C MET A 281 -5.34 -11.30 5.89
N VAL A 282 -5.55 -12.55 6.25
CA VAL A 282 -5.01 -13.17 7.46
C VAL A 282 -3.47 -13.22 7.40
N ASN A 283 -2.91 -13.58 6.24
CA ASN A 283 -1.46 -13.71 6.05
C ASN A 283 -0.75 -12.39 5.72
N CYS A 284 -1.46 -11.27 5.62
CA CYS A 284 -0.85 -9.95 5.43
C CYS A 284 0.30 -9.73 6.43
N ILE A 285 1.44 -9.24 5.94
CA ILE A 285 2.64 -9.02 6.77
C ILE A 285 2.44 -7.95 7.85
N TYR A 286 1.43 -7.12 7.69
CA TYR A 286 1.04 -6.10 8.67
C TYR A 286 0.04 -6.63 9.70
N ASN A 287 -0.48 -7.86 9.54
CA ASN A 287 -1.27 -8.56 10.54
C ASN A 287 -0.36 -9.36 11.46
N GLY A 288 -0.66 -9.42 12.74
CA GLY A 288 0.11 -10.23 13.68
C GLY A 288 1.41 -9.57 14.15
N SER A 289 2.38 -10.38 14.55
CA SER A 289 3.64 -9.91 15.13
C SER A 289 4.58 -9.29 14.09
N VAL A 290 5.41 -8.34 14.53
CA VAL A 290 6.45 -7.71 13.69
C VAL A 290 7.47 -8.70 13.13
N GLY A 291 7.66 -9.85 13.79
CA GLY A 291 8.59 -10.89 13.35
C GLY A 291 8.33 -11.35 11.93
N GLN A 292 7.08 -11.51 11.53
CA GLN A 292 6.72 -11.92 10.17
C GLN A 292 7.06 -10.86 9.12
N ARG A 293 6.88 -9.59 9.44
CA ARG A 293 7.31 -8.49 8.58
C ARG A 293 8.83 -8.45 8.42
N ILE A 294 9.56 -8.72 9.50
CA ILE A 294 11.03 -8.82 9.47
C ILE A 294 11.48 -9.97 8.56
N GLU A 295 10.90 -11.17 8.72
CA GLU A 295 11.29 -12.33 7.90
C GLU A 295 10.94 -12.09 6.42
N LYS A 296 9.79 -11.49 6.12
CA LYS A 296 9.44 -11.12 4.74
C LYS A 296 10.39 -10.07 4.17
N ALA A 297 10.80 -9.09 4.95
CA ALA A 297 11.78 -8.09 4.52
C ALA A 297 13.14 -8.73 4.19
N LYS A 298 13.61 -9.68 5.00
CA LYS A 298 14.83 -10.46 4.72
C LYS A 298 14.70 -11.27 3.42
N GLU A 299 13.58 -11.98 3.24
CA GLU A 299 13.30 -12.75 2.03
C GLU A 299 13.34 -11.85 0.78
N LEU A 300 12.66 -10.70 0.83
CA LEU A 300 12.63 -9.74 -0.26
C LEU A 300 14.01 -9.17 -0.57
N ALA A 301 14.78 -8.82 0.46
CA ALA A 301 16.15 -8.33 0.30
C ALA A 301 17.06 -9.35 -0.37
N GLN A 302 17.00 -10.62 0.04
CA GLN A 302 17.76 -11.71 -0.59
C GLN A 302 17.34 -11.95 -2.03
N LEU A 303 16.01 -11.98 -2.30
CA LEU A 303 15.48 -12.24 -3.63
C LEU A 303 15.88 -11.19 -4.65
N THR A 304 15.97 -9.93 -4.23
CA THR A 304 16.32 -8.80 -5.10
C THR A 304 17.79 -8.38 -4.99
N GLU A 305 18.59 -9.09 -4.18
CA GLU A 305 19.96 -8.72 -3.87
C GLU A 305 20.08 -7.25 -3.46
N ALA A 306 19.25 -6.82 -2.51
CA ALA A 306 19.21 -5.44 -2.04
C ALA A 306 20.52 -5.06 -1.32
N ASP A 307 21.10 -3.93 -1.69
CA ASP A 307 22.30 -3.38 -1.05
C ASP A 307 21.98 -2.71 0.29
N GLY A 308 20.70 -2.31 0.51
CA GLY A 308 20.26 -1.69 1.75
C GLY A 308 18.75 -1.63 1.91
N GLY A 309 18.29 -1.27 3.12
CA GLY A 309 16.89 -1.10 3.48
C GLY A 309 16.55 0.34 3.90
N ILE A 310 15.40 0.83 3.49
CA ILE A 310 14.83 2.10 3.96
C ILE A 310 13.45 1.82 4.53
N LEU A 311 13.27 2.12 5.83
CA LEU A 311 11.97 2.09 6.49
C LEU A 311 11.44 3.52 6.65
N PHE A 312 10.34 3.83 5.99
CA PHE A 312 9.67 5.12 6.16
C PHE A 312 8.77 5.10 7.39
N ALA A 313 9.19 5.81 8.45
CA ALA A 313 8.43 5.97 9.68
C ALA A 313 7.46 7.15 9.54
N HIS A 314 6.29 6.87 8.97
CA HIS A 314 5.26 7.87 8.73
C HIS A 314 4.67 8.39 10.04
N TRP A 315 4.61 9.72 10.19
CA TRP A 315 4.06 10.41 11.35
C TRP A 315 2.62 9.95 11.66
N GLY A 316 2.38 9.58 12.90
CA GLY A 316 1.08 9.08 13.36
C GLY A 316 0.77 7.62 13.02
N CYS A 317 1.65 6.92 12.30
CA CYS A 317 1.50 5.48 12.06
C CYS A 317 2.09 4.66 13.19
N LYS A 318 1.28 4.27 14.17
CA LYS A 318 1.73 3.51 15.36
C LYS A 318 2.36 2.17 15.00
N GLY A 319 1.77 1.45 14.04
CA GLY A 319 2.25 0.13 13.62
C GLY A 319 3.65 0.16 13.02
N THR A 320 3.99 1.22 12.27
CA THR A 320 5.33 1.36 11.68
C THR A 320 6.32 1.98 12.64
N ILE A 321 5.97 3.09 13.31
CA ILE A 321 6.87 3.76 14.26
C ILE A 321 7.22 2.82 15.42
N GLY A 322 6.23 2.13 16.01
CA GLY A 322 6.45 1.22 17.13
C GLY A 322 7.33 0.01 16.80
N ALA A 323 7.34 -0.41 15.53
CA ALA A 323 8.13 -1.55 15.06
C ALA A 323 9.50 -1.16 14.47
N SER A 324 9.74 0.12 14.18
CA SER A 324 10.85 0.57 13.34
C SER A 324 12.24 0.16 13.87
N GLY A 325 12.48 0.30 15.17
CA GLY A 325 13.74 -0.09 15.80
C GLY A 325 13.99 -1.60 15.73
N LEU A 326 12.95 -2.42 15.95
CA LEU A 326 13.05 -3.89 15.87
C LEU A 326 13.36 -4.33 14.43
N ILE A 327 12.67 -3.76 13.44
CA ILE A 327 12.90 -4.06 12.03
C ILE A 327 14.34 -3.70 11.64
N LYS A 328 14.75 -2.44 11.90
CA LYS A 328 16.11 -1.97 11.60
C LYS A 328 17.18 -2.89 12.19
N ASN A 329 17.14 -3.11 13.51
CA ASN A 329 18.16 -3.91 14.20
C ASN A 329 18.22 -5.36 13.68
N SER A 330 17.07 -5.95 13.36
CA SER A 330 17.01 -7.32 12.83
C SER A 330 17.54 -7.45 11.42
N LEU A 331 17.31 -6.44 10.57
CA LEU A 331 17.85 -6.41 9.20
C LEU A 331 19.36 -6.16 9.21
N GLU A 332 19.85 -5.23 10.03
CA GLU A 332 21.28 -4.98 10.20
C GLU A 332 22.01 -6.21 10.75
N ALA A 333 21.42 -6.93 11.72
CA ALA A 333 21.96 -8.18 12.22
C ALA A 333 22.01 -9.30 11.16
N SER A 334 21.18 -9.21 10.11
CA SER A 334 21.22 -10.13 8.96
C SER A 334 22.13 -9.66 7.82
N GLY A 335 22.88 -8.56 8.02
CA GLY A 335 23.80 -8.03 7.03
C GLY A 335 23.21 -7.02 6.05
N LEU A 336 21.96 -6.59 6.24
CA LEU A 336 21.33 -5.54 5.41
C LEU A 336 21.39 -4.18 6.13
N PRO A 337 22.31 -3.28 5.75
CA PRO A 337 22.32 -1.91 6.30
C PRO A 337 20.96 -1.27 6.12
N THR A 338 20.40 -0.69 7.19
CA THR A 338 19.02 -0.19 7.15
C THR A 338 18.91 1.17 7.85
N ILE A 339 18.27 2.15 7.20
CA ILE A 339 17.93 3.41 7.86
C ILE A 339 16.42 3.55 8.08
N ILE A 340 16.07 4.37 9.09
CA ILE A 340 14.71 4.83 9.32
C ILE A 340 14.63 6.27 8.84
N LEU A 341 13.78 6.56 7.89
CA LEU A 341 13.45 7.92 7.48
C LEU A 341 12.16 8.36 8.17
N ASP A 342 12.26 9.32 9.07
CA ASP A 342 11.10 9.95 9.71
C ASP A 342 10.51 10.99 8.79
N GLY A 343 9.18 11.02 8.67
CA GLY A 343 8.50 12.02 7.88
C GLY A 343 6.99 11.82 7.83
N ASP A 344 6.34 12.65 7.05
CA ASP A 344 4.89 12.61 6.86
C ASP A 344 4.55 12.56 5.37
N GLY A 345 3.72 11.61 4.97
CA GLY A 345 3.33 11.42 3.58
C GLY A 345 2.28 12.41 3.07
N CYS A 346 1.61 13.16 3.97
CA CYS A 346 0.53 14.08 3.62
C CYS A 346 0.67 15.48 4.23
N ASN A 347 1.37 15.63 5.35
CA ASN A 347 1.60 16.92 5.97
C ASN A 347 3.09 17.32 5.91
N PRO A 348 3.50 18.16 4.96
CA PRO A 348 4.91 18.56 4.83
C PRO A 348 5.44 19.32 6.04
N ALA A 349 4.57 19.91 6.88
CA ALA A 349 5.00 20.60 8.10
C ALA A 349 5.66 19.66 9.13
N ASN A 350 5.38 18.37 9.07
CA ASN A 350 5.97 17.36 9.95
C ASN A 350 7.28 16.76 9.41
N THR A 351 7.84 17.33 8.35
CA THR A 351 9.06 16.81 7.71
C THR A 351 10.07 17.93 7.46
N SER A 352 11.34 17.68 7.75
CA SER A 352 12.44 18.56 7.40
C SER A 352 13.21 18.02 6.19
N ASP A 353 13.04 18.64 5.03
CA ASP A 353 13.73 18.25 3.79
C ASP A 353 15.25 18.24 3.94
N GLY A 354 15.83 19.20 4.67
CA GLY A 354 17.27 19.24 4.93
C GLY A 354 17.78 18.06 5.73
N GLN A 355 17.03 17.61 6.74
CA GLN A 355 17.38 16.40 7.51
C GLN A 355 17.27 15.15 6.67
N VAL A 356 16.20 15.01 5.88
CA VAL A 356 16.01 13.86 4.98
C VAL A 356 17.13 13.80 3.95
N SER A 357 17.47 14.94 3.31
CA SER A 357 18.57 15.04 2.34
C SER A 357 19.90 14.58 2.94
N THR A 358 20.29 15.14 4.09
CA THR A 358 21.54 14.79 4.76
C THR A 358 21.62 13.28 5.10
N ARG A 359 20.53 12.72 5.62
CA ARG A 359 20.47 11.30 5.99
C ARG A 359 20.54 10.37 4.77
N LEU A 360 19.84 10.70 3.69
CA LEU A 360 19.87 9.92 2.44
C LEU A 360 21.26 9.97 1.79
N GLN A 361 21.91 11.15 1.75
CA GLN A 361 23.25 11.30 1.19
C GLN A 361 24.27 10.47 1.96
N ALA A 362 24.33 10.62 3.30
CA ALA A 362 25.23 9.86 4.15
C ALA A 362 24.99 8.33 4.02
N TYR A 363 23.73 7.91 3.91
CA TYR A 363 23.39 6.51 3.73
C TYR A 363 23.85 5.98 2.37
N MET A 364 23.67 6.75 1.32
CA MET A 364 24.12 6.37 -0.04
C MET A 364 25.65 6.26 -0.10
N GLU A 365 26.39 7.18 0.53
CA GLU A 365 27.87 7.13 0.63
C GLU A 365 28.32 5.85 1.35
N MET A 366 27.74 5.58 2.51
CA MET A 366 28.04 4.37 3.29
C MET A 366 27.81 3.08 2.48
N LEU A 367 26.70 2.98 1.74
CA LEU A 367 26.41 1.80 0.91
C LEU A 367 27.39 1.68 -0.27
N LYS A 368 27.79 2.79 -0.89
CA LYS A 368 28.80 2.78 -1.97
C LYS A 368 30.16 2.32 -1.47
N GLU A 369 30.58 2.77 -0.30
CA GLU A 369 31.82 2.32 0.33
C GLU A 369 31.80 0.84 0.62
N ALA A 370 30.73 0.32 1.24
CA ALA A 370 30.57 -1.10 1.52
C ALA A 370 30.64 -1.94 0.24
N LYS A 371 29.92 -1.55 -0.82
CA LYS A 371 29.90 -2.26 -2.10
C LYS A 371 31.28 -2.27 -2.79
N SER A 372 32.04 -1.19 -2.67
CA SER A 372 33.40 -1.11 -3.22
C SER A 372 34.39 -2.02 -2.51
N HIS A 373 34.27 -2.17 -1.19
CA HIS A 373 35.11 -3.07 -0.40
C HIS A 373 34.85 -4.54 -0.74
N ASP A 374 33.60 -4.95 -0.92
CA ASP A 374 33.25 -6.32 -1.31
C ASP A 374 33.79 -6.68 -2.69
N THR A 375 33.87 -5.71 -3.61
CA THR A 375 34.42 -5.91 -4.96
C THR A 375 35.96 -6.07 -4.95
N LEU A 376 36.65 -5.52 -3.95
CA LEU A 376 38.12 -5.62 -3.83
C LEU A 376 38.57 -6.90 -3.10
N CYS A 377 37.65 -7.61 -2.45
CA CYS A 377 37.94 -8.86 -1.72
C CYS A 377 37.63 -10.14 -2.53
N LEU A 378 37.10 -10.00 -3.73
CA LEU A 378 36.87 -11.08 -4.71
C LEU A 378 37.92 -11.06 -5.81
#